data_a55fad36a85eed31732f3a8f69f403ac
#
_entry.id   a55fad36a85eed31732f3a8f69f403ac
#
_cell.length_a   1.000
_cell.length_b   1.000
_cell.length_c   1.000
_cell.angle_alpha   90.00
_cell.angle_beta   90.00
_cell.angle_gamma   90.00
#
_symmetry.space_group_name_H-M   'P 1'
#
loop_
_entity.id
_entity.type
_entity.pdbx_description
1 polymer ?
#
loop_
_entity_poly.entity_id
_entity_poly.type
_entity_poly.pdbx_seq_one_letter_code
_entity_poly.pdbx_strand_id
1 'polypeptide(L)'
;MKMKILYISPENTVGTLTLWKKEHESRGNECRTVTFFASPKNFKEDICLELPFNFTMPGLAKLRNIFYKRYRGREGYFKIKEGNPPIWEPEGWLDKTFLKFKDWLWRPIVEKAIDDYQLYDFDVVHFESGMDFLKNEFFVKELKAREKKIICHYHGEDLRSRGVMPYIDTVADLNLTNEVDLLEKHPKLEYIFLPFETSSFTPKDKLNDIIRVAHAPTNRFYKGSDLIISVCSKLESEKLVEFDLIENVSHADALERKAKSDIFIDQIGDKGGWGYGMNSVESLSMGICTLTQINETYNTFIPHHPFTHVTKNTLDTELRRLINNREKILTSGQNGKKWVEINHDIKNVSNKLYDYYSSIGLLC
;
A
#
# COMPACT_ATOMS: atom_id res chain seq x y z
N MET A 1 20.39 -22.43 -4.01
CA MET A 1 19.51 -23.26 -3.14
C MET A 1 18.08 -22.75 -3.32
N LYS A 2 17.07 -23.63 -3.35
CA LYS A 2 15.65 -23.23 -3.45
C LYS A 2 15.22 -22.75 -2.08
N MET A 3 14.81 -21.46 -1.94
CA MET A 3 14.28 -20.92 -0.70
C MET A 3 12.77 -21.19 -0.57
N LYS A 4 12.31 -21.33 0.66
CA LYS A 4 10.90 -21.34 1.02
C LYS A 4 10.52 -20.00 1.66
N ILE A 5 9.61 -19.27 1.05
CA ILE A 5 9.22 -17.90 1.41
C ILE A 5 7.75 -17.91 1.82
N LEU A 6 7.45 -17.36 2.99
CA LEU A 6 6.09 -17.22 3.51
C LEU A 6 5.72 -15.76 3.65
N TYR A 7 4.56 -15.37 3.14
CA TYR A 7 3.95 -14.08 3.41
C TYR A 7 2.76 -14.25 4.35
N ILE A 8 2.76 -13.50 5.44
CA ILE A 8 1.64 -13.40 6.40
C ILE A 8 1.11 -11.97 6.34
N SER A 9 -0.18 -11.82 6.06
CA SER A 9 -0.82 -10.53 5.89
C SER A 9 -2.20 -10.50 6.52
N PRO A 10 -2.66 -9.35 7.06
CA PRO A 10 -4.06 -9.21 7.41
C PRO A 10 -5.01 -9.50 6.24
N GLU A 11 -4.71 -8.98 5.05
CA GLU A 11 -5.46 -9.22 3.81
C GLU A 11 -4.61 -8.89 2.58
N ASN A 12 -4.96 -9.43 1.41
CA ASN A 12 -4.34 -9.03 0.15
C ASN A 12 -5.01 -7.77 -0.40
N THR A 13 -4.55 -6.60 0.02
CA THR A 13 -5.24 -5.32 -0.20
C THR A 13 -5.17 -4.82 -1.64
N VAL A 14 -4.02 -4.97 -2.29
CA VAL A 14 -3.75 -4.42 -3.64
C VAL A 14 -3.15 -5.43 -4.61
N GLY A 15 -3.27 -6.72 -4.28
CA GLY A 15 -2.79 -7.81 -5.14
C GLY A 15 -1.28 -8.07 -5.09
N THR A 16 -0.53 -7.37 -4.24
CA THR A 16 0.93 -7.49 -4.15
C THR A 16 1.39 -8.88 -3.73
N LEU A 17 0.64 -9.58 -2.85
CA LEU A 17 0.99 -10.95 -2.44
C LEU A 17 1.01 -11.92 -3.63
N THR A 18 0.00 -11.85 -4.50
CA THR A 18 -0.06 -12.67 -5.72
C THR A 18 1.11 -12.35 -6.65
N LEU A 19 1.47 -11.09 -6.75
CA LEU A 19 2.57 -10.62 -7.60
C LEU A 19 3.93 -11.09 -7.05
N TRP A 20 4.18 -10.94 -5.76
CA TRP A 20 5.37 -11.45 -5.10
C TRP A 20 5.52 -12.96 -5.25
N LYS A 21 4.42 -13.70 -5.01
CA LYS A 21 4.44 -15.15 -5.17
C LYS A 21 4.87 -15.56 -6.58
N LYS A 22 4.21 -15.00 -7.61
CA LYS A 22 4.54 -15.26 -9.02
C LYS A 22 6.01 -14.98 -9.33
N GLU A 23 6.54 -13.89 -8.81
CA GLU A 23 7.94 -13.50 -9.03
C GLU A 23 8.92 -14.43 -8.31
N HIS A 24 8.67 -14.77 -7.04
CA HIS A 24 9.52 -15.73 -6.32
C HIS A 24 9.54 -17.12 -6.97
N GLU A 25 8.37 -17.59 -7.40
CA GLU A 25 8.25 -18.88 -8.09
C GLU A 25 8.95 -18.87 -9.45
N SER A 26 8.90 -17.75 -10.19
CA SER A 26 9.63 -17.58 -11.45
C SER A 26 11.14 -17.68 -11.29
N ARG A 27 11.65 -17.34 -10.09
CA ARG A 27 13.07 -17.48 -9.70
C ARG A 27 13.41 -18.86 -9.11
N GLY A 28 12.47 -19.81 -9.16
CA GLY A 28 12.67 -21.18 -8.70
C GLY A 28 12.49 -21.40 -7.20
N ASN A 29 12.03 -20.41 -6.45
CA ASN A 29 11.73 -20.52 -5.03
C ASN A 29 10.32 -21.07 -4.79
N GLU A 30 10.05 -21.54 -3.58
CA GLU A 30 8.71 -21.87 -3.12
C GLU A 30 8.14 -20.66 -2.38
N CYS A 31 6.94 -20.21 -2.74
CA CYS A 31 6.31 -19.11 -2.07
C CYS A 31 4.87 -19.44 -1.68
N ARG A 32 4.48 -19.09 -0.46
CA ARG A 32 3.12 -19.27 0.06
C ARG A 32 2.63 -17.99 0.71
N THR A 33 1.33 -17.73 0.57
CA THR A 33 0.66 -16.57 1.14
C THR A 33 -0.44 -17.01 2.09
N VAL A 34 -0.46 -16.43 3.30
CA VAL A 34 -1.47 -16.67 4.33
C VAL A 34 -2.08 -15.33 4.72
N THR A 35 -3.40 -15.23 4.62
CA THR A 35 -4.13 -14.03 5.05
C THR A 35 -5.04 -14.33 6.23
N PHE A 36 -5.27 -13.31 7.07
CA PHE A 36 -6.23 -13.42 8.18
C PHE A 36 -7.66 -13.36 7.67
N PHE A 37 -7.90 -12.52 6.65
CA PHE A 37 -9.20 -12.25 6.06
C PHE A 37 -9.14 -12.29 4.54
N ALA A 38 -10.24 -12.65 3.91
CA ALA A 38 -10.37 -12.60 2.46
C ALA A 38 -10.28 -11.15 1.95
N SER A 39 -9.67 -10.98 0.78
CA SER A 39 -9.55 -9.68 0.14
C SER A 39 -10.91 -9.12 -0.26
N PRO A 40 -11.27 -7.89 0.15
CA PRO A 40 -12.52 -7.25 -0.26
C PRO A 40 -12.58 -6.94 -1.76
N LYS A 41 -11.44 -7.01 -2.45
CA LYS A 41 -11.31 -6.81 -3.90
C LYS A 41 -11.11 -8.10 -4.68
N ASN A 42 -11.31 -9.26 -4.04
CA ASN A 42 -11.17 -10.60 -4.63
C ASN A 42 -9.75 -10.90 -5.16
N PHE A 43 -8.72 -10.31 -4.61
CA PHE A 43 -7.36 -10.77 -4.88
C PHE A 43 -7.15 -12.13 -4.24
N LYS A 44 -6.41 -13.00 -4.96
CA LYS A 44 -6.17 -14.37 -4.52
C LYS A 44 -5.03 -14.48 -3.52
N GLU A 45 -5.19 -15.35 -2.56
CA GLU A 45 -4.19 -15.88 -1.64
C GLU A 45 -4.20 -17.42 -1.66
N ASP A 46 -3.14 -18.06 -1.15
CA ASP A 46 -3.11 -19.53 -1.07
C ASP A 46 -3.96 -20.05 0.09
N ILE A 47 -3.90 -19.36 1.22
CA ILE A 47 -4.58 -19.74 2.46
C ILE A 47 -5.24 -18.49 3.05
N CYS A 48 -6.54 -18.51 3.19
CA CYS A 48 -7.29 -17.55 3.98
C CYS A 48 -7.78 -18.21 5.27
N LEU A 49 -7.41 -17.65 6.43
CA LEU A 49 -7.79 -18.22 7.72
C LEU A 49 -9.23 -17.90 8.12
N GLU A 50 -9.87 -16.94 7.45
CA GLU A 50 -11.23 -16.46 7.75
C GLU A 50 -11.45 -16.20 9.25
N LEU A 51 -10.47 -15.55 9.89
CA LEU A 51 -10.50 -15.31 11.33
C LEU A 51 -11.73 -14.50 11.73
N PRO A 52 -12.37 -14.80 12.89
CA PRO A 52 -13.54 -14.05 13.34
C PRO A 52 -13.16 -12.59 13.68
N PHE A 53 -14.16 -11.69 13.61
CA PHE A 53 -13.99 -10.23 13.87
C PHE A 53 -13.04 -9.52 12.89
N ASN A 54 -13.39 -9.54 11.62
CA ASN A 54 -12.68 -8.74 10.63
C ASN A 54 -12.93 -7.23 10.85
N PHE A 55 -11.93 -6.54 11.44
CA PHE A 55 -12.00 -5.10 11.76
C PHE A 55 -11.78 -4.19 10.54
N THR A 56 -11.47 -4.74 9.38
CA THR A 56 -11.40 -3.97 8.13
C THR A 56 -12.80 -3.79 7.53
N MET A 57 -13.76 -4.64 7.89
CA MET A 57 -15.16 -4.49 7.45
C MET A 57 -15.76 -3.15 7.90
N PRO A 58 -16.47 -2.43 7.01
CA PRO A 58 -16.91 -1.05 7.27
C PRO A 58 -17.67 -0.85 8.59
N GLY A 59 -18.54 -1.79 8.96
CA GLY A 59 -19.31 -1.74 10.21
C GLY A 59 -18.43 -1.83 11.45
N LEU A 60 -17.54 -2.82 11.49
CA LEU A 60 -16.61 -3.04 12.62
C LEU A 60 -15.51 -1.98 12.67
N ALA A 61 -15.03 -1.52 11.53
CA ALA A 61 -14.08 -0.41 11.45
C ALA A 61 -14.69 0.89 12.03
N LYS A 62 -15.97 1.17 11.76
CA LYS A 62 -16.68 2.31 12.33
C LYS A 62 -16.81 2.18 13.85
N LEU A 63 -17.20 1.01 14.36
CA LEU A 63 -17.28 0.76 15.81
C LEU A 63 -15.93 0.90 16.48
N ARG A 64 -14.88 0.34 15.89
CA ARG A 64 -13.49 0.50 16.35
C ARG A 64 -13.11 1.97 16.46
N ASN A 65 -13.38 2.76 15.43
CA ASN A 65 -13.05 4.18 15.45
C ASN A 65 -13.85 4.96 16.51
N ILE A 66 -15.15 4.66 16.71
CA ILE A 66 -15.95 5.26 17.78
C ILE A 66 -15.34 4.94 19.15
N PHE A 67 -14.92 3.68 19.37
CA PHE A 67 -14.25 3.28 20.61
C PHE A 67 -12.94 4.05 20.83
N TYR A 68 -12.08 4.14 19.83
CA TYR A 68 -10.79 4.84 19.94
C TYR A 68 -10.93 6.36 20.10
N LYS A 69 -12.03 6.98 19.67
CA LYS A 69 -12.30 8.41 19.92
C LYS A 69 -12.31 8.73 21.41
N ARG A 70 -12.67 7.80 22.27
CA ARG A 70 -12.64 7.96 23.72
C ARG A 70 -11.22 8.16 24.27
N TYR A 71 -10.23 7.54 23.66
CA TYR A 71 -8.84 7.52 24.14
C TYR A 71 -7.94 8.48 23.35
N ARG A 72 -8.21 8.65 22.08
CA ARG A 72 -7.35 9.40 21.15
C ARG A 72 -7.97 10.73 20.67
N GLY A 73 -9.15 11.09 21.14
CA GLY A 73 -9.86 12.30 20.75
C GLY A 73 -10.56 12.20 19.39
N ARG A 74 -10.79 13.34 18.74
CA ARG A 74 -11.65 13.44 17.54
C ARG A 74 -11.22 12.56 16.37
N GLU A 75 -9.93 12.35 16.19
CA GLU A 75 -9.36 11.54 15.10
C GLU A 75 -9.53 10.03 15.34
N GLY A 76 -9.69 9.61 16.61
CA GLY A 76 -9.93 8.22 16.97
C GLY A 76 -8.79 7.28 16.59
N TYR A 77 -9.11 6.19 15.92
CA TYR A 77 -8.14 5.19 15.48
C TYR A 77 -7.05 5.78 14.55
N PHE A 78 -7.39 6.77 13.75
CA PHE A 78 -6.49 7.36 12.75
C PHE A 78 -5.53 8.41 13.30
N LYS A 79 -5.60 8.72 14.60
CA LYS A 79 -4.64 9.64 15.22
C LYS A 79 -3.23 9.09 15.07
N ILE A 80 -2.35 9.92 14.51
CA ILE A 80 -0.93 9.59 14.38
C ILE A 80 -0.34 9.39 15.78
N LYS A 81 0.32 8.24 15.98
CA LYS A 81 1.04 7.95 17.21
C LYS A 81 2.41 8.60 17.22
N GLU A 82 2.81 9.07 18.38
CA GLU A 82 4.16 9.52 18.66
C GLU A 82 5.08 8.33 18.97
N GLY A 83 6.37 8.51 18.73
CA GLY A 83 7.39 7.49 18.95
C GLY A 83 8.23 7.24 17.68
N ASN A 84 9.44 6.68 17.87
CA ASN A 84 10.37 6.36 16.79
C ASN A 84 11.05 5.00 17.05
N PRO A 85 10.38 3.87 16.74
CA PRO A 85 9.03 3.76 16.21
C PRO A 85 7.92 3.93 17.27
N PRO A 86 6.68 4.29 16.84
CA PRO A 86 5.52 4.22 17.72
C PRO A 86 5.20 2.76 18.05
N ILE A 87 4.84 2.48 19.31
CA ILE A 87 4.60 1.10 19.78
C ILE A 87 3.10 0.81 19.87
N TRP A 88 2.68 -0.36 19.40
CA TRP A 88 1.30 -0.84 19.56
C TRP A 88 1.04 -1.34 20.98
N GLU A 89 0.38 -0.51 21.76
CA GLU A 89 -0.11 -0.86 23.11
C GLU A 89 -1.63 -0.72 23.18
N PRO A 90 -2.29 -1.53 24.02
CA PRO A 90 -3.72 -1.38 24.27
C PRO A 90 -4.06 -0.04 24.90
N GLU A 91 -5.12 0.61 24.42
CA GLU A 91 -5.62 1.90 24.93
C GLU A 91 -6.48 1.74 26.20
N GLY A 92 -6.00 0.98 27.17
CA GLY A 92 -6.67 0.76 28.44
C GLY A 92 -7.19 -0.67 28.62
N TRP A 93 -7.90 -0.90 29.73
CA TRP A 93 -8.26 -2.25 30.17
C TRP A 93 -9.27 -2.94 29.24
N LEU A 94 -10.22 -2.21 28.66
CA LEU A 94 -11.20 -2.76 27.73
C LEU A 94 -10.53 -3.25 26.45
N ASP A 95 -9.65 -2.46 25.87
CA ASP A 95 -8.89 -2.83 24.67
C ASP A 95 -7.99 -4.03 24.96
N LYS A 96 -7.31 -4.02 26.12
CA LYS A 96 -6.49 -5.14 26.58
C LYS A 96 -7.29 -6.44 26.73
N THR A 97 -8.48 -6.36 27.31
CA THR A 97 -9.37 -7.51 27.49
C THR A 97 -9.89 -8.02 26.15
N PHE A 98 -10.28 -7.10 25.28
CA PHE A 98 -10.74 -7.43 23.93
C PHE A 98 -9.63 -8.13 23.11
N LEU A 99 -8.41 -7.61 23.11
CA LEU A 99 -7.27 -8.24 22.40
C LEU A 99 -6.97 -9.65 22.94
N LYS A 100 -7.04 -9.86 24.27
CA LYS A 100 -6.90 -11.20 24.87
C LYS A 100 -8.01 -12.16 24.42
N PHE A 101 -9.26 -11.68 24.37
CA PHE A 101 -10.41 -12.47 23.92
C PHE A 101 -10.27 -12.83 22.44
N LYS A 102 -9.88 -11.86 21.61
CA LYS A 102 -9.57 -12.08 20.20
C LYS A 102 -8.49 -13.16 20.03
N ASP A 103 -7.37 -13.02 20.73
CA ASP A 103 -6.26 -13.97 20.66
C ASP A 103 -6.67 -15.38 21.12
N TRP A 104 -7.53 -15.48 22.11
CA TRP A 104 -8.07 -16.77 22.56
C TRP A 104 -8.94 -17.44 21.48
N LEU A 105 -9.77 -16.69 20.78
CA LEU A 105 -10.60 -17.21 19.67
C LEU A 105 -9.76 -17.59 18.44
N TRP A 106 -8.74 -16.80 18.13
CA TRP A 106 -7.94 -17.00 16.95
C TRP A 106 -6.93 -18.14 17.10
N ARG A 107 -6.45 -18.34 18.31
CA ARG A 107 -5.37 -19.28 18.61
C ARG A 107 -5.57 -20.69 18.04
N PRO A 108 -6.69 -21.40 18.28
CA PRO A 108 -6.87 -22.75 17.76
C PRO A 108 -6.89 -22.82 16.23
N ILE A 109 -7.42 -21.78 15.55
CA ILE A 109 -7.45 -21.70 14.09
C ILE A 109 -6.04 -21.51 13.57
N VAL A 110 -5.28 -20.61 14.18
CA VAL A 110 -3.88 -20.31 13.81
C VAL A 110 -2.97 -21.51 14.07
N GLU A 111 -3.05 -22.14 15.24
CA GLU A 111 -2.25 -23.34 15.57
C GLU A 111 -2.53 -24.48 14.58
N LYS A 112 -3.81 -24.71 14.29
CA LYS A 112 -4.19 -25.70 13.26
C LYS A 112 -3.60 -25.37 11.89
N ALA A 113 -3.65 -24.10 11.46
CA ALA A 113 -3.08 -23.70 10.17
C ALA A 113 -1.56 -23.84 10.13
N ILE A 114 -0.87 -23.53 11.24
CA ILE A 114 0.57 -23.73 11.37
C ILE A 114 0.94 -25.20 11.14
N ASP A 115 0.22 -26.11 11.75
CA ASP A 115 0.45 -27.55 11.66
C ASP A 115 0.05 -28.10 10.28
N ASP A 116 -1.15 -27.79 9.80
CA ASP A 116 -1.69 -28.29 8.52
C ASP A 116 -0.83 -27.85 7.33
N TYR A 117 -0.28 -26.64 7.38
CA TYR A 117 0.48 -26.04 6.29
C TYR A 117 2.00 -25.97 6.57
N GLN A 118 2.45 -26.51 7.70
CA GLN A 118 3.87 -26.58 8.08
C GLN A 118 4.57 -25.22 8.02
N LEU A 119 3.93 -24.18 8.62
CA LEU A 119 4.39 -22.80 8.46
C LEU A 119 5.75 -22.51 9.12
N TYR A 120 6.26 -23.39 9.97
CA TYR A 120 7.61 -23.28 10.54
C TYR A 120 8.72 -23.79 9.60
N ASP A 121 8.38 -24.44 8.47
CA ASP A 121 9.37 -25.01 7.54
C ASP A 121 9.92 -23.99 6.55
N PHE A 122 9.36 -22.77 6.53
CA PHE A 122 9.81 -21.70 5.64
C PHE A 122 11.13 -21.09 6.15
N ASP A 123 12.00 -20.67 5.22
CA ASP A 123 13.33 -20.12 5.53
C ASP A 123 13.23 -18.64 5.93
N VAL A 124 12.35 -17.91 5.26
CA VAL A 124 12.06 -16.50 5.49
C VAL A 124 10.56 -16.26 5.56
N VAL A 125 10.14 -15.44 6.52
CA VAL A 125 8.74 -15.06 6.75
C VAL A 125 8.60 -13.56 6.68
N HIS A 126 7.78 -13.09 5.73
CA HIS A 126 7.36 -11.71 5.59
C HIS A 126 6.09 -11.47 6.40
N PHE A 127 6.12 -10.46 7.25
CA PHE A 127 4.97 -9.98 8.00
C PHE A 127 4.52 -8.65 7.39
N GLU A 128 3.52 -8.72 6.53
CA GLU A 128 2.88 -7.54 5.98
C GLU A 128 2.18 -6.76 7.10
N SER A 129 2.33 -5.45 7.07
CA SER A 129 1.94 -4.58 8.18
C SER A 129 2.70 -4.82 9.50
N GLY A 130 3.81 -5.57 9.51
CA GLY A 130 4.56 -5.90 10.72
C GLY A 130 3.68 -6.55 11.81
N MET A 131 2.85 -7.52 11.43
CA MET A 131 1.83 -8.07 12.32
C MET A 131 1.88 -9.60 12.40
N ASP A 132 2.18 -10.14 13.59
CA ASP A 132 1.99 -11.56 13.91
C ASP A 132 0.48 -11.89 13.99
N PHE A 133 0.13 -13.15 13.91
CA PHE A 133 -1.25 -13.64 14.07
C PHE A 133 -1.90 -13.18 15.36
N LEU A 134 -1.17 -13.28 16.48
CA LEU A 134 -1.65 -12.93 17.81
C LEU A 134 -0.84 -11.80 18.42
N LYS A 135 -1.47 -11.03 19.30
CA LYS A 135 -0.84 -9.90 20.00
C LYS A 135 0.33 -10.34 20.93
N ASN A 136 0.36 -11.59 21.35
CA ASN A 136 1.45 -12.12 22.19
C ASN A 136 2.70 -12.53 21.40
N GLU A 137 2.66 -12.43 20.06
CA GLU A 137 3.78 -12.65 19.14
C GLU A 137 4.40 -14.06 19.25
N PHE A 138 3.56 -15.07 19.49
CA PHE A 138 4.05 -16.41 19.73
C PHE A 138 4.66 -17.06 18.50
N PHE A 139 4.09 -16.81 17.30
CA PHE A 139 4.59 -17.41 16.06
C PHE A 139 5.99 -16.88 15.71
N VAL A 140 6.21 -15.58 15.85
CA VAL A 140 7.52 -14.96 15.65
C VAL A 140 8.55 -15.49 16.65
N LYS A 141 8.16 -15.69 17.92
CA LYS A 141 9.03 -16.27 18.95
C LYS A 141 9.53 -17.66 18.56
N GLU A 142 8.61 -18.50 18.07
CA GLU A 142 8.94 -19.85 17.59
C GLU A 142 9.82 -19.82 16.32
N LEU A 143 9.55 -18.89 15.38
CA LEU A 143 10.39 -18.71 14.19
C LEU A 143 11.84 -18.35 14.57
N LYS A 144 12.02 -17.41 15.52
CA LYS A 144 13.37 -17.03 15.97
C LYS A 144 14.07 -18.14 16.73
N ALA A 145 13.35 -18.92 17.53
CA ALA A 145 13.91 -20.11 18.19
C ALA A 145 14.39 -21.17 17.17
N ARG A 146 13.86 -21.15 15.94
CA ARG A 146 14.23 -22.01 14.81
C ARG A 146 15.19 -21.31 13.82
N GLU A 147 15.76 -20.18 14.21
CA GLU A 147 16.72 -19.38 13.42
C GLU A 147 16.19 -18.92 12.04
N LYS A 148 14.84 -18.82 11.91
CA LYS A 148 14.21 -18.33 10.67
C LYS A 148 14.40 -16.83 10.52
N LYS A 149 14.49 -16.37 9.26
CA LYS A 149 14.59 -14.95 8.93
C LYS A 149 13.22 -14.28 8.96
N ILE A 150 13.17 -13.09 9.53
CA ILE A 150 11.95 -12.32 9.72
C ILE A 150 12.08 -10.98 9.02
N ILE A 151 11.11 -10.68 8.17
CA ILE A 151 11.03 -9.42 7.45
C ILE A 151 9.68 -8.77 7.75
N CYS A 152 9.66 -7.52 8.15
CA CYS A 152 8.45 -6.73 8.31
C CYS A 152 8.31 -5.74 7.16
N HIS A 153 7.09 -5.55 6.67
CA HIS A 153 6.78 -4.56 5.65
C HIS A 153 5.65 -3.66 6.13
N TYR A 154 5.92 -2.36 6.28
CA TYR A 154 4.97 -1.36 6.80
C TYR A 154 4.41 -0.50 5.65
N HIS A 155 3.08 -0.32 5.62
CA HIS A 155 2.34 0.27 4.49
C HIS A 155 1.55 1.55 4.82
N GLY A 156 1.70 2.11 6.00
CA GLY A 156 1.02 3.37 6.33
C GLY A 156 0.32 3.37 7.68
N GLU A 157 -0.99 3.10 7.75
CA GLU A 157 -1.75 3.14 9.01
C GLU A 157 -1.21 2.20 10.08
N ASP A 158 -0.64 1.07 9.67
CA ASP A 158 0.01 0.09 10.53
C ASP A 158 1.13 0.72 11.37
N LEU A 159 1.94 1.59 10.80
CA LEU A 159 2.97 2.30 11.55
C LEU A 159 2.52 3.68 12.03
N ARG A 160 1.76 4.46 11.21
CA ARG A 160 1.31 5.80 11.61
C ARG A 160 0.38 5.81 12.81
N SER A 161 -0.59 4.89 12.85
CA SER A 161 -1.71 4.92 13.80
C SER A 161 -1.70 3.79 14.81
N ARG A 162 -1.33 2.57 14.39
CA ARG A 162 -1.25 1.42 15.26
C ARG A 162 0.07 1.36 16.01
N GLY A 163 1.18 1.48 15.30
CA GLY A 163 2.53 1.26 15.80
C GLY A 163 3.01 -0.19 15.62
N VAL A 164 4.30 -0.42 15.90
CA VAL A 164 4.95 -1.73 15.78
C VAL A 164 4.52 -2.69 16.88
N MET A 165 4.56 -3.97 16.60
CA MET A 165 4.52 -5.03 17.64
C MET A 165 5.94 -5.16 18.24
N PRO A 166 6.11 -5.02 19.57
CA PRO A 166 7.43 -4.77 20.15
C PRO A 166 8.45 -5.88 19.92
N TYR A 167 8.04 -7.14 20.03
CA TYR A 167 8.98 -8.25 19.91
C TYR A 167 9.39 -8.46 18.44
N ILE A 168 8.43 -8.51 17.52
CA ILE A 168 8.72 -8.70 16.10
C ILE A 168 9.64 -7.60 15.56
N ASP A 169 9.40 -6.34 15.94
CA ASP A 169 10.23 -5.21 15.55
C ASP A 169 11.66 -5.32 16.08
N THR A 170 11.83 -5.84 17.31
CA THR A 170 13.15 -6.03 17.91
C THR A 170 13.96 -7.11 17.19
N VAL A 171 13.31 -8.20 16.74
CA VAL A 171 13.98 -9.40 16.21
C VAL A 171 13.94 -9.49 14.68
N ALA A 172 13.25 -8.57 14.00
CA ALA A 172 13.22 -8.51 12.55
C ALA A 172 14.64 -8.35 11.98
N ASP A 173 14.97 -9.20 11.02
CA ASP A 173 16.24 -9.13 10.30
C ASP A 173 16.23 -7.97 9.27
N LEU A 174 15.03 -7.57 8.83
CA LEU A 174 14.82 -6.47 7.90
C LEU A 174 13.45 -5.84 8.11
N ASN A 175 13.39 -4.50 8.08
CA ASN A 175 12.13 -3.73 8.07
C ASN A 175 12.05 -2.93 6.78
N LEU A 176 10.96 -3.08 6.05
CA LEU A 176 10.72 -2.45 4.74
C LEU A 176 9.54 -1.48 4.78
N THR A 177 9.58 -0.49 3.91
CA THR A 177 8.42 0.35 3.60
C THR A 177 8.47 0.85 2.16
N ASN A 178 7.30 1.14 1.61
CA ASN A 178 7.12 1.87 0.36
C ASN A 178 6.55 3.29 0.58
N GLU A 179 6.55 3.76 1.81
CA GLU A 179 6.03 5.07 2.21
C GLU A 179 7.19 5.93 2.77
N VAL A 180 7.51 7.02 2.10
CA VAL A 180 8.68 7.88 2.44
C VAL A 180 8.53 8.52 3.83
N ASP A 181 7.33 8.93 4.21
CA ASP A 181 7.09 9.52 5.53
C ASP A 181 7.27 8.54 6.70
N LEU A 182 7.19 7.24 6.44
CA LEU A 182 7.45 6.23 7.47
C LEU A 182 8.94 6.11 7.82
N LEU A 183 9.85 6.49 6.92
CA LEU A 183 11.28 6.52 7.20
C LEU A 183 11.63 7.45 8.38
N GLU A 184 10.85 8.52 8.57
CA GLU A 184 11.00 9.42 9.71
C GLU A 184 10.45 8.82 11.02
N LYS A 185 9.60 7.78 10.92
CA LYS A 185 8.93 7.16 12.08
C LYS A 185 9.64 5.93 12.61
N HIS A 186 10.58 5.38 11.86
CA HIS A 186 11.25 4.16 12.27
C HIS A 186 12.70 4.13 11.73
N PRO A 187 13.72 4.15 12.60
CA PRO A 187 15.12 4.35 12.20
C PRO A 187 15.76 3.17 11.46
N LYS A 188 15.10 2.01 11.46
CA LYS A 188 15.60 0.78 10.80
C LYS A 188 14.81 0.42 9.55
N LEU A 189 14.02 1.35 9.00
CA LEU A 189 13.28 1.09 7.76
C LEU A 189 14.18 1.28 6.55
N GLU A 190 14.12 0.31 5.65
CA GLU A 190 14.67 0.39 4.30
C GLU A 190 13.53 0.63 3.30
N TYR A 191 13.79 1.49 2.33
CA TYR A 191 12.81 1.82 1.32
C TYR A 191 12.83 0.82 0.16
N ILE A 192 11.65 0.37 -0.25
CA ILE A 192 11.46 -0.42 -1.46
C ILE A 192 10.24 0.11 -2.23
N PHE A 193 10.34 0.24 -3.54
CA PHE A 193 9.20 0.67 -4.35
C PHE A 193 8.05 -0.34 -4.30
N LEU A 194 6.81 0.13 -4.42
CA LEU A 194 5.62 -0.72 -4.60
C LEU A 194 5.78 -1.57 -5.86
N PRO A 195 5.72 -2.91 -5.79
CA PRO A 195 5.81 -3.74 -6.97
C PRO A 195 4.54 -3.67 -7.81
N PHE A 196 4.70 -3.65 -9.13
CA PHE A 196 3.60 -3.64 -10.08
C PHE A 196 3.96 -4.40 -11.36
N GLU A 197 2.98 -5.00 -12.04
CA GLU A 197 3.19 -5.61 -13.35
C GLU A 197 2.98 -4.56 -14.45
N THR A 198 4.02 -3.78 -14.72
CA THR A 198 3.95 -2.62 -15.63
C THR A 198 3.70 -2.99 -17.08
N SER A 199 4.05 -4.21 -17.50
CA SER A 199 3.87 -4.74 -18.84
C SER A 199 2.41 -5.03 -19.22
N SER A 200 1.50 -5.04 -18.25
CA SER A 200 0.08 -5.34 -18.48
C SER A 200 -0.68 -4.24 -19.23
N PHE A 201 -0.06 -3.07 -19.43
CA PHE A 201 -0.73 -1.92 -20.04
C PHE A 201 0.05 -1.40 -21.25
N THR A 202 -0.69 -1.17 -22.33
CA THR A 202 -0.17 -0.44 -23.49
C THR A 202 -0.25 1.07 -23.19
N PRO A 203 0.86 1.81 -23.31
CA PRO A 203 0.83 3.24 -23.07
C PRO A 203 -0.03 3.96 -24.09
N LYS A 204 -0.67 5.04 -23.65
CA LYS A 204 -1.49 5.89 -24.49
C LYS A 204 -0.60 6.66 -25.48
N ASP A 205 -0.93 6.60 -26.77
CA ASP A 205 -0.22 7.26 -27.86
C ASP A 205 -0.97 8.47 -28.42
N LYS A 206 -2.27 8.58 -28.12
CA LYS A 206 -3.16 9.64 -28.62
C LYS A 206 -4.10 10.12 -27.52
N LEU A 207 -4.33 11.43 -27.46
CA LEU A 207 -5.31 12.04 -26.55
C LEU A 207 -6.72 12.01 -27.14
N ASN A 208 -7.70 11.99 -26.26
CA ASN A 208 -9.11 12.19 -26.64
C ASN A 208 -9.30 13.59 -27.28
N ASP A 209 -10.33 13.77 -28.09
CA ASP A 209 -10.63 15.07 -28.71
C ASP A 209 -10.93 16.13 -27.64
N ILE A 210 -11.75 15.79 -26.64
CA ILE A 210 -11.92 16.52 -25.38
C ILE A 210 -11.08 15.82 -24.32
N ILE A 211 -10.22 16.56 -23.62
CA ILE A 211 -9.36 16.01 -22.58
C ILE A 211 -10.20 15.36 -21.47
N ARG A 212 -9.94 14.09 -21.20
CA ARG A 212 -10.59 13.36 -20.11
C ARG A 212 -9.72 13.34 -18.89
N VAL A 213 -10.25 13.87 -17.77
CA VAL A 213 -9.62 13.89 -16.45
C VAL A 213 -10.27 12.88 -15.55
N ALA A 214 -9.50 11.98 -14.94
CA ALA A 214 -10.03 11.00 -13.99
C ALA A 214 -9.48 11.20 -12.57
N HIS A 215 -10.31 10.84 -11.58
CA HIS A 215 -9.95 10.76 -10.18
C HIS A 215 -10.59 9.49 -9.57
N ALA A 216 -9.78 8.66 -8.89
CA ALA A 216 -10.23 7.35 -8.38
C ALA A 216 -9.90 7.19 -6.87
N PRO A 217 -10.58 7.91 -5.98
CA PRO A 217 -10.26 7.86 -4.56
C PRO A 217 -10.82 6.60 -3.89
N THR A 218 -10.00 5.91 -3.11
CA THR A 218 -10.49 4.88 -2.17
C THR A 218 -11.13 5.53 -0.93
N ASN A 219 -10.69 6.73 -0.58
CA ASN A 219 -11.26 7.54 0.49
C ASN A 219 -11.10 9.03 0.15
N ARG A 220 -12.23 9.72 -0.01
CA ARG A 220 -12.25 11.14 -0.41
C ARG A 220 -11.47 12.06 0.54
N PHE A 221 -11.54 11.80 1.85
CA PHE A 221 -10.90 12.65 2.85
C PHE A 221 -9.38 12.63 2.71
N TYR A 222 -8.79 11.44 2.53
CA TYR A 222 -7.34 11.29 2.40
C TYR A 222 -6.81 11.80 1.07
N LYS A 223 -7.63 11.73 0.02
CA LYS A 223 -7.23 12.13 -1.33
C LYS A 223 -7.51 13.61 -1.65
N GLY A 224 -8.16 14.35 -0.74
CA GLY A 224 -8.55 15.75 -0.99
C GLY A 224 -9.59 15.88 -2.10
N SER A 225 -10.45 14.87 -2.26
CA SER A 225 -11.36 14.72 -3.41
C SER A 225 -12.36 15.85 -3.56
N ASP A 226 -12.85 16.45 -2.48
CA ASP A 226 -13.85 17.52 -2.56
C ASP A 226 -13.32 18.74 -3.38
N LEU A 227 -12.05 19.06 -3.22
CA LEU A 227 -11.41 20.11 -4.02
C LEU A 227 -11.22 19.64 -5.48
N ILE A 228 -10.75 18.42 -5.70
CA ILE A 228 -10.53 17.88 -7.05
C ILE A 228 -11.85 17.87 -7.82
N ILE A 229 -12.92 17.36 -7.20
CA ILE A 229 -14.27 17.33 -7.79
C ILE A 229 -14.75 18.75 -8.11
N SER A 230 -14.59 19.68 -7.17
CA SER A 230 -15.02 21.08 -7.38
C SER A 230 -14.32 21.73 -8.59
N VAL A 231 -13.00 21.56 -8.70
CA VAL A 231 -12.21 22.14 -9.80
C VAL A 231 -12.55 21.46 -11.12
N CYS A 232 -12.59 20.12 -11.16
CA CYS A 232 -12.86 19.38 -12.40
C CYS A 232 -14.29 19.60 -12.90
N SER A 233 -15.30 19.65 -12.02
CA SER A 233 -16.68 19.94 -12.41
C SER A 233 -16.85 21.39 -12.97
N LYS A 234 -16.07 22.34 -12.43
CA LYS A 234 -16.03 23.70 -13.01
C LYS A 234 -15.48 23.68 -14.44
N LEU A 235 -14.32 23.02 -14.66
CA LEU A 235 -13.73 22.90 -15.99
C LEU A 235 -14.63 22.15 -16.98
N GLU A 236 -15.37 21.15 -16.51
CA GLU A 236 -16.38 20.43 -17.29
C GLU A 236 -17.56 21.33 -17.68
N SER A 237 -18.06 22.17 -16.74
CA SER A 237 -19.12 23.15 -17.03
C SER A 237 -18.68 24.19 -18.07
N GLU A 238 -17.38 24.50 -18.12
CA GLU A 238 -16.74 25.35 -19.12
C GLU A 238 -16.47 24.61 -20.45
N LYS A 239 -16.81 23.31 -20.55
CA LYS A 239 -16.59 22.43 -21.72
C LYS A 239 -15.11 22.26 -22.10
N LEU A 240 -14.22 22.39 -21.15
CA LEU A 240 -12.77 22.23 -21.36
C LEU A 240 -12.30 20.79 -21.18
N VAL A 241 -13.02 20.00 -20.36
CA VAL A 241 -12.70 18.60 -20.05
C VAL A 241 -13.97 17.76 -19.94
N GLU A 242 -13.80 16.44 -20.03
CA GLU A 242 -14.73 15.45 -19.49
C GLU A 242 -14.17 14.95 -18.15
N PHE A 243 -14.95 15.00 -17.06
CA PHE A 243 -14.52 14.56 -15.75
C PHE A 243 -15.10 13.20 -15.39
N ASP A 244 -14.23 12.24 -15.05
CA ASP A 244 -14.58 10.89 -14.65
C ASP A 244 -14.22 10.62 -13.17
N LEU A 245 -15.20 10.68 -12.27
CA LEU A 245 -15.04 10.30 -10.86
C LEU A 245 -15.30 8.79 -10.72
N ILE A 246 -14.22 8.03 -10.44
CA ILE A 246 -14.23 6.57 -10.38
C ILE A 246 -14.35 6.11 -8.93
N GLU A 247 -15.57 5.75 -8.52
CA GLU A 247 -15.86 5.29 -7.16
C GLU A 247 -16.85 4.13 -7.17
N ASN A 248 -16.80 3.28 -6.13
CA ASN A 248 -17.73 2.19 -5.88
C ASN A 248 -17.86 1.20 -7.06
N VAL A 249 -16.76 0.96 -7.75
CA VAL A 249 -16.68 0.00 -8.88
C VAL A 249 -15.64 -1.08 -8.57
N SER A 250 -15.67 -2.16 -9.35
CA SER A 250 -14.62 -3.19 -9.24
C SER A 250 -13.25 -2.63 -9.62
N HIS A 251 -12.17 -3.28 -9.17
CA HIS A 251 -10.81 -2.85 -9.57
C HIS A 251 -10.61 -2.93 -11.08
N ALA A 252 -11.17 -3.96 -11.74
CA ALA A 252 -11.10 -4.11 -13.19
C ALA A 252 -11.80 -2.96 -13.92
N ASP A 253 -13.01 -2.59 -13.49
CA ASP A 253 -13.75 -1.45 -14.07
C ASP A 253 -13.00 -0.12 -13.81
N ALA A 254 -12.40 0.02 -12.62
CA ALA A 254 -11.60 1.20 -12.31
C ALA A 254 -10.39 1.34 -13.25
N LEU A 255 -9.68 0.24 -13.52
CA LEU A 255 -8.56 0.22 -14.46
C LEU A 255 -9.02 0.55 -15.89
N GLU A 256 -10.13 -0.05 -16.35
CA GLU A 256 -10.69 0.23 -17.68
C GLU A 256 -11.08 1.71 -17.85
N ARG A 257 -11.76 2.29 -16.85
CA ARG A 257 -12.14 3.72 -16.89
C ARG A 257 -10.92 4.63 -16.84
N LYS A 258 -9.95 4.29 -15.97
CA LYS A 258 -8.69 5.03 -15.86
C LYS A 258 -7.92 5.04 -17.18
N ALA A 259 -7.84 3.89 -17.87
CA ALA A 259 -7.16 3.79 -19.17
C ALA A 259 -7.74 4.70 -20.27
N LYS A 260 -9.01 5.10 -20.16
CA LYS A 260 -9.66 6.04 -21.07
C LYS A 260 -9.32 7.50 -20.81
N SER A 261 -8.68 7.83 -19.69
CA SER A 261 -8.34 9.21 -19.31
C SER A 261 -7.04 9.69 -19.97
N ASP A 262 -6.87 11.00 -20.07
CA ASP A 262 -5.65 11.66 -20.53
C ASP A 262 -4.82 12.21 -19.38
N ILE A 263 -5.53 12.62 -18.34
CA ILE A 263 -4.97 13.15 -17.09
C ILE A 263 -5.58 12.37 -15.92
N PHE A 264 -4.76 11.97 -14.98
CA PHE A 264 -5.19 11.36 -13.72
C PHE A 264 -4.74 12.24 -12.55
N ILE A 265 -5.64 12.49 -11.60
CA ILE A 265 -5.32 13.21 -10.36
C ILE A 265 -5.39 12.22 -9.20
N ASP A 266 -4.25 11.97 -8.52
CA ASP A 266 -4.22 11.02 -7.40
C ASP A 266 -4.68 11.68 -6.10
N GLN A 267 -3.93 12.68 -5.61
CA GLN A 267 -4.27 13.29 -4.34
C GLN A 267 -3.80 14.74 -4.22
N ILE A 268 -4.48 15.50 -3.35
CA ILE A 268 -4.07 16.84 -2.91
C ILE A 268 -4.09 16.87 -1.39
N GLY A 269 -2.93 17.14 -0.80
CA GLY A 269 -2.69 17.08 0.66
C GLY A 269 -1.98 15.80 1.09
N ASP A 270 -1.41 15.86 2.30
CA ASP A 270 -0.54 14.81 2.86
C ASP A 270 -1.25 13.99 3.95
N LYS A 271 -2.58 13.97 3.96
CA LYS A 271 -3.36 13.32 5.02
C LYS A 271 -3.25 11.79 5.02
N GLY A 272 -3.04 11.18 3.86
CA GLY A 272 -2.96 9.73 3.67
C GLY A 272 -1.55 9.21 3.43
N GLY A 273 -0.53 10.01 3.72
CA GLY A 273 0.87 9.77 3.36
C GLY A 273 1.36 10.75 2.32
N TRP A 274 2.67 10.84 2.17
CA TRP A 274 3.28 11.76 1.21
C TRP A 274 3.31 11.16 -0.20
N GLY A 275 3.23 12.03 -1.20
CA GLY A 275 3.50 11.67 -2.59
C GLY A 275 2.38 10.94 -3.31
N TYR A 276 2.53 9.67 -3.58
CA TYR A 276 1.63 8.89 -4.44
C TYR A 276 1.40 7.47 -3.92
N GLY A 277 0.40 6.79 -4.47
CA GLY A 277 0.11 5.40 -4.14
C GLY A 277 -0.13 4.55 -5.40
N MET A 278 -0.70 3.34 -5.22
CA MET A 278 -0.96 2.39 -6.31
C MET A 278 -1.76 3.00 -7.47
N ASN A 279 -2.72 3.88 -7.19
CA ASN A 279 -3.49 4.57 -8.24
C ASN A 279 -2.60 5.35 -9.23
N SER A 280 -1.55 5.99 -8.71
CA SER A 280 -0.57 6.69 -9.54
C SER A 280 0.31 5.72 -10.34
N VAL A 281 0.75 4.62 -9.71
CA VAL A 281 1.54 3.58 -10.41
C VAL A 281 0.75 2.98 -11.58
N GLU A 282 -0.54 2.71 -11.37
CA GLU A 282 -1.45 2.24 -12.41
C GLU A 282 -1.59 3.25 -13.56
N SER A 283 -1.87 4.53 -13.24
CA SER A 283 -2.04 5.56 -14.27
C SER A 283 -0.76 5.83 -15.06
N LEU A 284 0.40 5.87 -14.39
CA LEU A 284 1.70 5.98 -15.05
C LEU A 284 1.99 4.77 -15.95
N SER A 285 1.63 3.55 -15.51
CA SER A 285 1.78 2.34 -16.31
C SER A 285 0.95 2.35 -17.59
N MET A 286 -0.14 3.08 -17.61
CA MET A 286 -1.00 3.33 -18.78
C MET A 286 -0.50 4.49 -19.65
N GLY A 287 0.59 5.15 -19.30
CA GLY A 287 1.10 6.32 -20.02
C GLY A 287 0.23 7.57 -19.84
N ILE A 288 -0.45 7.70 -18.70
CA ILE A 288 -1.36 8.81 -18.40
C ILE A 288 -0.62 9.90 -17.63
N CYS A 289 -0.81 11.16 -18.01
CA CYS A 289 -0.27 12.31 -17.27
C CYS A 289 -0.84 12.34 -15.85
N THR A 290 -0.01 12.11 -14.84
CA THR A 290 -0.45 11.95 -13.45
C THR A 290 -0.07 13.15 -12.62
N LEU A 291 -1.09 13.72 -11.94
CA LEU A 291 -0.97 14.86 -11.04
C LEU A 291 -1.11 14.40 -9.60
N THR A 292 -0.23 14.88 -8.74
CA THR A 292 -0.32 14.65 -7.28
C THR A 292 0.43 15.75 -6.51
N GLN A 293 0.10 15.92 -5.25
CA GLN A 293 0.88 16.78 -4.38
C GLN A 293 2.14 16.06 -3.94
N ILE A 294 3.30 16.64 -4.20
CA ILE A 294 4.61 16.16 -3.75
C ILE A 294 5.20 17.23 -2.84
N ASN A 295 5.55 16.89 -1.60
CA ASN A 295 6.25 17.80 -0.72
C ASN A 295 7.77 17.82 -1.02
N GLU A 296 8.49 18.77 -0.43
CA GLU A 296 9.92 18.97 -0.69
C GLU A 296 10.77 17.78 -0.24
N THR A 297 10.48 17.19 0.91
CA THR A 297 11.18 16.00 1.42
C THR A 297 11.04 14.83 0.45
N TYR A 298 9.82 14.60 -0.03
CA TYR A 298 9.56 13.54 -1.00
C TYR A 298 10.28 13.79 -2.33
N ASN A 299 10.23 15.03 -2.83
CA ASN A 299 10.91 15.43 -4.07
C ASN A 299 12.44 15.28 -3.97
N THR A 300 13.01 15.52 -2.79
CA THR A 300 14.44 15.30 -2.52
C THR A 300 14.78 13.81 -2.47
N PHE A 301 13.91 12.99 -1.88
CA PHE A 301 14.13 11.55 -1.72
C PHE A 301 13.99 10.78 -3.06
N ILE A 302 13.01 11.16 -3.89
CA ILE A 302 12.80 10.57 -5.22
C ILE A 302 12.90 11.70 -6.28
N PRO A 303 14.11 12.16 -6.57
CA PRO A 303 14.32 13.17 -7.61
C PRO A 303 13.95 12.62 -8.99
N HIS A 304 13.60 13.48 -9.89
CA HIS A 304 13.26 13.13 -11.29
C HIS A 304 12.00 12.25 -11.44
N HIS A 305 11.09 12.28 -10.45
CA HIS A 305 9.79 11.65 -10.60
C HIS A 305 8.97 12.33 -11.72
N PRO A 306 8.05 11.60 -12.40
CA PRO A 306 7.34 12.10 -13.58
C PRO A 306 6.08 12.90 -13.25
N PHE A 307 5.74 13.04 -11.96
CA PHE A 307 4.48 13.66 -11.55
C PHE A 307 4.44 15.15 -11.85
N THR A 308 3.30 15.64 -12.35
CA THR A 308 3.00 17.06 -12.34
C THR A 308 2.58 17.45 -10.92
N HIS A 309 3.39 18.26 -10.24
CA HIS A 309 3.09 18.73 -8.90
C HIS A 309 1.92 19.70 -8.91
N VAL A 310 0.93 19.43 -8.05
CA VAL A 310 -0.23 20.30 -7.83
C VAL A 310 -0.52 20.45 -6.34
N THR A 311 -1.07 21.60 -5.98
CA THR A 311 -1.52 21.92 -4.64
C THR A 311 -2.97 22.41 -4.70
N LYS A 312 -3.58 22.63 -3.53
CA LYS A 312 -4.91 23.24 -3.45
C LYS A 312 -5.02 24.60 -4.18
N ASN A 313 -3.91 25.33 -4.29
CA ASN A 313 -3.88 26.66 -4.89
C ASN A 313 -3.53 26.64 -6.38
N THR A 314 -2.93 25.55 -6.88
CA THR A 314 -2.41 25.50 -8.25
C THR A 314 -3.16 24.53 -9.17
N LEU A 315 -4.05 23.68 -8.64
CA LEU A 315 -4.72 22.64 -9.44
C LEU A 315 -5.47 23.20 -10.64
N ASP A 316 -6.32 24.22 -10.48
CA ASP A 316 -7.09 24.82 -11.60
C ASP A 316 -6.14 25.41 -12.67
N THR A 317 -5.13 26.14 -12.25
CA THR A 317 -4.16 26.77 -13.16
C THR A 317 -3.34 25.72 -13.91
N GLU A 318 -2.87 24.68 -13.25
CA GLU A 318 -2.07 23.61 -13.87
C GLU A 318 -2.91 22.76 -14.84
N LEU A 319 -4.17 22.45 -14.51
CA LEU A 319 -5.07 21.77 -15.44
C LEU A 319 -5.29 22.61 -16.72
N ARG A 320 -5.58 23.90 -16.58
CA ARG A 320 -5.74 24.80 -17.74
C ARG A 320 -4.47 24.89 -18.58
N ARG A 321 -3.30 24.94 -17.93
CA ARG A 321 -2.00 24.94 -18.62
C ARG A 321 -1.79 23.65 -19.42
N LEU A 322 -2.12 22.50 -18.85
CA LEU A 322 -2.00 21.19 -19.52
C LEU A 322 -3.00 21.07 -20.67
N ILE A 323 -4.28 21.45 -20.48
CA ILE A 323 -5.31 21.42 -21.52
C ILE A 323 -4.87 22.23 -22.76
N ASN A 324 -4.23 23.38 -22.57
CA ASN A 324 -3.69 24.22 -23.62
C ASN A 324 -2.36 23.72 -24.21
N ASN A 325 -1.76 22.67 -23.63
CA ASN A 325 -0.50 22.09 -24.12
C ASN A 325 -0.60 20.55 -24.18
N ARG A 326 -1.31 20.09 -25.21
CA ARG A 326 -1.60 18.65 -25.42
C ARG A 326 -0.34 17.80 -25.56
N GLU A 327 0.71 18.32 -26.19
CA GLU A 327 2.00 17.64 -26.34
C GLU A 327 2.62 17.36 -24.95
N LYS A 328 2.49 18.29 -24.01
CA LYS A 328 2.99 18.12 -22.64
C LYS A 328 2.27 17.00 -21.89
N ILE A 329 0.96 16.81 -22.13
CA ILE A 329 0.20 15.70 -21.53
C ILE A 329 0.78 14.37 -22.01
N LEU A 330 0.93 14.19 -23.34
CA LEU A 330 1.50 12.96 -23.92
C LEU A 330 2.93 12.69 -23.43
N THR A 331 3.78 13.70 -23.48
CA THR A 331 5.19 13.57 -23.06
C THR A 331 5.28 13.21 -21.56
N SER A 332 4.45 13.83 -20.73
CA SER A 332 4.41 13.50 -19.28
C SER A 332 3.97 12.06 -19.04
N GLY A 333 2.94 11.59 -19.74
CA GLY A 333 2.50 10.20 -19.67
C GLY A 333 3.56 9.20 -20.12
N GLN A 334 4.24 9.46 -21.24
CA GLN A 334 5.32 8.61 -21.77
C GLN A 334 6.52 8.56 -20.81
N ASN A 335 6.92 9.69 -20.23
CA ASN A 335 7.97 9.75 -19.23
C ASN A 335 7.55 9.01 -17.95
N GLY A 336 6.27 9.12 -17.58
CA GLY A 336 5.67 8.39 -16.47
C GLY A 336 5.77 6.87 -16.65
N LYS A 337 5.42 6.38 -17.85
CA LYS A 337 5.53 4.96 -18.19
C LYS A 337 6.97 4.46 -18.05
N LYS A 338 7.95 5.15 -18.61
CA LYS A 338 9.37 4.78 -18.49
C LYS A 338 9.84 4.77 -17.06
N TRP A 339 9.44 5.77 -16.27
CA TRP A 339 9.84 5.87 -14.87
C TRP A 339 9.26 4.74 -14.04
N VAL A 340 7.98 4.40 -14.23
CA VAL A 340 7.34 3.33 -13.47
C VAL A 340 7.88 1.95 -13.86
N GLU A 341 8.27 1.74 -15.11
CA GLU A 341 8.94 0.51 -15.55
C GLU A 341 10.30 0.32 -14.89
N ILE A 342 11.05 1.40 -14.68
CA ILE A 342 12.35 1.32 -14.00
C ILE A 342 12.19 1.07 -12.50
N ASN A 343 11.25 1.74 -11.85
CA ASN A 343 11.19 1.79 -10.39
C ASN A 343 10.15 0.83 -9.78
N HIS A 344 9.05 0.54 -10.47
CA HIS A 344 7.93 -0.24 -9.94
C HIS A 344 7.74 -1.60 -10.60
N ASP A 345 8.39 -1.86 -11.74
CA ASP A 345 8.28 -3.18 -12.35
C ASP A 345 8.70 -4.26 -11.36
N ILE A 346 7.86 -5.29 -11.20
CA ILE A 346 8.06 -6.35 -10.21
C ILE A 346 9.46 -6.97 -10.29
N LYS A 347 10.04 -7.11 -11.48
CA LYS A 347 11.38 -7.68 -11.64
C LYS A 347 12.45 -6.78 -11.03
N ASN A 348 12.35 -5.47 -11.24
CA ASN A 348 13.31 -4.50 -10.70
C ASN A 348 13.17 -4.36 -9.19
N VAL A 349 11.93 -4.26 -8.69
CA VAL A 349 11.65 -4.23 -7.26
C VAL A 349 12.09 -5.53 -6.58
N SER A 350 11.87 -6.66 -7.22
CA SER A 350 12.32 -7.97 -6.73
C SER A 350 13.85 -8.07 -6.68
N ASN A 351 14.58 -7.56 -7.68
CA ASN A 351 16.05 -7.51 -7.62
C ASN A 351 16.51 -6.79 -6.35
N LYS A 352 15.92 -5.64 -6.05
CA LYS A 352 16.23 -4.90 -4.82
C LYS A 352 15.91 -5.70 -3.55
N LEU A 353 14.78 -6.43 -3.53
CA LEU A 353 14.44 -7.31 -2.40
C LEU A 353 15.48 -8.42 -2.23
N TYR A 354 15.95 -9.00 -3.32
CA TYR A 354 16.97 -10.05 -3.28
C TYR A 354 18.35 -9.51 -2.87
N ASP A 355 18.68 -8.25 -3.18
CA ASP A 355 19.86 -7.57 -2.61
C ASP A 355 19.74 -7.45 -1.09
N TYR A 356 18.56 -7.09 -0.58
CA TYR A 356 18.30 -7.10 0.86
C TYR A 356 18.38 -8.50 1.47
N TYR A 357 17.89 -9.54 0.78
CA TYR A 357 18.05 -10.94 1.23
C TYR A 357 19.53 -11.33 1.37
N SER A 358 20.35 -10.90 0.43
CA SER A 358 21.80 -11.12 0.50
C SER A 358 22.42 -10.39 1.70
N SER A 359 22.01 -9.16 1.99
CA SER A 359 22.54 -8.38 3.10
C SER A 359 22.22 -8.95 4.48
N ILE A 360 21.13 -9.71 4.59
CA ILE A 360 20.75 -10.41 5.84
C ILE A 360 21.17 -11.88 5.87
N GLY A 361 21.99 -12.32 4.90
CA GLY A 361 22.58 -13.66 4.85
C GLY A 361 21.60 -14.78 4.43
N LEU A 362 20.55 -14.46 3.66
CA LEU A 362 19.65 -15.46 3.07
C LEU A 362 20.20 -16.06 1.77
N LEU A 363 21.04 -15.32 1.07
CA LEU A 363 21.69 -15.73 -0.17
C LEU A 363 23.20 -15.70 0.05
N CYS A 364 23.88 -16.82 -0.27
CA CYS A 364 25.34 -16.92 -0.26
C CYS A 364 25.90 -16.71 -1.66
#